data_3b0e2718cc25b932bec9a7629e48b66d
#
_entry.id   3b0e2718cc25b932bec9a7629e48b66d
#
_cell.length_a   1.000
_cell.length_b   1.000
_cell.length_c   1.000
_cell.angle_alpha   90.00
_cell.angle_beta   90.00
_cell.angle_gamma   90.00
#
_symmetry.space_group_name_H-M   'P 1'
#
loop_
_entity.id
_entity.type
_entity.pdbx_description
1 polymer ?
#
loop_
_entity_poly.entity_id
_entity_poly.type
_entity_poly.pdbx_seq_one_letter_code
_entity_poly.pdbx_strand_id
1 'polypeptide(L)'
;MSDTPQAAVGAAGTLKRGRVLILAGSDSGGGAGIQADIKAVTMLGGFAATAITAITIQNTLGVHGVHAVPLDVIEAQAKVVLDDIGADALKTGMLGSVEVVETVAALIDYASGVPAVVDPVMIAKGGSPLLEDRAVEAVRRLMVPRAALLTPNAPEAEALTGLTVADLDGQRRAGEALLKMGARAVLMKGGHVPGETVVDLLLTANDETVLESERVETRHTHGTGCTLASACAAGIAKGLPLPVAVAEAWAYVAEAIRRAPGLGQGHGPLDHAWPVR
;
A
#
# COMPACT_ATOMS: atom_id res chain seq x y z
N MET A 1 -14.83 29.20 -13.03
CA MET A 1 -13.94 29.58 -11.93
C MET A 1 -13.73 28.29 -11.11
N SER A 2 -12.56 27.66 -11.26
CA SER A 2 -12.24 26.39 -10.61
C SER A 2 -11.66 26.68 -9.24
N ASP A 3 -12.41 26.39 -8.18
CA ASP A 3 -11.91 26.39 -6.82
C ASP A 3 -10.99 25.16 -6.64
N THR A 4 -9.69 25.41 -6.69
CA THR A 4 -8.69 24.45 -6.24
C THR A 4 -8.70 24.44 -4.70
N PRO A 5 -8.85 23.29 -4.01
CA PRO A 5 -8.79 23.25 -2.55
C PRO A 5 -7.43 23.75 -2.07
N GLN A 6 -7.41 24.82 -1.28
CA GLN A 6 -6.19 25.31 -0.63
C GLN A 6 -5.71 24.28 0.39
N ALA A 7 -4.50 23.79 0.21
CA ALA A 7 -3.80 22.98 1.21
C ALA A 7 -3.65 23.75 2.52
N ALA A 8 -3.92 23.11 3.66
CA ALA A 8 -3.81 23.70 4.97
C ALA A 8 -2.35 24.15 5.25
N VAL A 9 -2.16 25.46 5.45
CA VAL A 9 -0.85 26.07 5.75
C VAL A 9 -0.63 26.00 7.26
N GLY A 10 0.46 25.35 7.68
CA GLY A 10 0.87 25.32 9.08
C GLY A 10 1.42 26.68 9.58
N ALA A 11 1.60 26.84 10.87
CA ALA A 11 1.94 28.08 11.60
C ALA A 11 3.28 28.77 11.24
N ALA A 12 3.88 28.46 10.10
CA ALA A 12 5.09 29.14 9.59
C ALA A 12 5.03 29.32 8.06
N GLY A 13 3.84 29.22 7.43
CA GLY A 13 3.74 29.32 5.97
C GLY A 13 4.35 28.14 5.19
N THR A 14 4.82 27.12 5.88
CA THR A 14 5.31 25.87 5.27
C THR A 14 4.14 24.91 5.04
N LEU A 15 4.04 24.39 3.83
CA LEU A 15 3.13 23.26 3.53
C LEU A 15 3.36 22.14 4.55
N LYS A 16 2.29 21.69 5.23
CA LYS A 16 2.37 20.54 6.14
C LYS A 16 2.81 19.34 5.35
N ARG A 17 4.04 18.86 5.57
CA ARG A 17 4.51 17.59 5.02
C ARG A 17 3.81 16.47 5.79
N GLY A 18 2.94 15.71 5.12
CA GLY A 18 2.33 14.53 5.72
C GLY A 18 3.40 13.51 6.09
N ARG A 19 3.40 13.05 7.36
CA ARG A 19 4.35 12.04 7.88
C ARG A 19 3.74 10.66 7.75
N VAL A 20 4.41 9.76 7.04
CA VAL A 20 3.96 8.37 6.88
C VAL A 20 4.96 7.46 7.58
N LEU A 21 4.51 6.70 8.58
CA LEU A 21 5.28 5.59 9.14
C LEU A 21 4.92 4.31 8.38
N ILE A 22 5.93 3.69 7.78
CA ILE A 22 5.82 2.49 6.95
C ILE A 22 6.29 1.29 7.77
N LEU A 23 5.41 0.29 7.94
CA LEU A 23 5.70 -0.99 8.59
C LEU A 23 5.69 -2.07 7.51
N ALA A 24 6.87 -2.40 6.96
CA ALA A 24 6.97 -3.31 5.82
C ALA A 24 8.37 -3.94 5.68
N GLY A 25 8.47 -4.95 4.83
CA GLY A 25 9.75 -5.55 4.47
C GLY A 25 10.58 -4.67 3.54
N SER A 26 11.90 -4.89 3.56
CA SER A 26 12.88 -4.25 2.70
C SER A 26 13.08 -5.09 1.42
N ASP A 27 13.06 -4.45 0.24
CA ASP A 27 13.43 -5.04 -1.05
C ASP A 27 14.80 -4.57 -1.50
N SER A 28 15.81 -5.46 -1.48
CA SER A 28 17.18 -5.13 -1.92
C SER A 28 17.26 -4.70 -3.39
N GLY A 29 16.31 -5.14 -4.24
CA GLY A 29 16.17 -4.70 -5.64
C GLY A 29 15.63 -3.29 -5.79
N GLY A 30 15.07 -2.72 -4.72
CA GLY A 30 14.61 -1.33 -4.64
C GLY A 30 13.31 -1.04 -5.39
N GLY A 31 12.63 -2.05 -5.93
CA GLY A 31 11.40 -1.90 -6.72
C GLY A 31 10.11 -1.96 -5.92
N ALA A 32 10.15 -2.62 -4.75
CA ALA A 32 9.01 -2.81 -3.84
C ALA A 32 9.41 -2.51 -2.40
N GLY A 33 8.61 -2.98 -1.43
CA GLY A 33 8.87 -2.84 0.00
C GLY A 33 9.09 -1.39 0.42
N ILE A 34 9.80 -1.21 1.54
CA ILE A 34 10.07 0.14 2.07
C ILE A 34 10.77 1.06 1.06
N GLN A 35 11.55 0.53 0.12
CA GLN A 35 12.26 1.33 -0.88
C GLN A 35 11.29 1.98 -1.86
N ALA A 36 10.30 1.25 -2.36
CA ALA A 36 9.23 1.81 -3.18
C ALA A 36 8.36 2.79 -2.37
N ASP A 37 8.06 2.43 -1.12
CA ASP A 37 7.24 3.22 -0.21
C ASP A 37 7.87 4.59 0.07
N ILE A 38 9.17 4.62 0.45
CA ILE A 38 9.92 5.86 0.68
C ILE A 38 9.93 6.73 -0.57
N LYS A 39 10.20 6.14 -1.74
CA LYS A 39 10.21 6.87 -3.01
C LYS A 39 8.85 7.49 -3.30
N ALA A 40 7.76 6.72 -3.20
CA ALA A 40 6.41 7.20 -3.46
C ALA A 40 6.01 8.33 -2.53
N VAL A 41 6.18 8.16 -1.21
CA VAL A 41 5.86 9.19 -0.21
C VAL A 41 6.67 10.46 -0.45
N THR A 42 7.97 10.33 -0.73
CA THR A 42 8.87 11.47 -0.96
C THR A 42 8.53 12.22 -2.24
N MET A 43 8.29 11.52 -3.35
CA MET A 43 7.92 12.15 -4.63
C MET A 43 6.58 12.87 -4.56
N LEU A 44 5.67 12.43 -3.69
CA LEU A 44 4.40 13.08 -3.42
C LEU A 44 4.47 14.15 -2.31
N GLY A 45 5.66 14.56 -1.90
CA GLY A 45 5.90 15.67 -0.97
C GLY A 45 5.74 15.33 0.51
N GLY A 46 5.58 14.04 0.86
CA GLY A 46 5.52 13.56 2.23
C GLY A 46 6.90 13.33 2.87
N PHE A 47 6.89 13.00 4.16
CA PHE A 47 8.04 12.51 4.92
C PHE A 47 7.81 11.04 5.24
N ALA A 48 8.73 10.15 4.85
CA ALA A 48 8.67 8.73 5.10
C ALA A 48 9.59 8.32 6.24
N ALA A 49 9.04 7.66 7.26
CA ALA A 49 9.77 6.92 8.28
C ALA A 49 9.44 5.42 8.16
N THR A 50 10.27 4.54 8.69
CA THR A 50 10.11 3.09 8.51
C THR A 50 10.32 2.31 9.80
N ALA A 51 9.55 1.22 9.97
CA ALA A 51 9.84 0.10 10.85
C ALA A 51 9.92 -1.16 9.98
N ILE A 52 11.13 -1.73 9.86
CA ILE A 52 11.41 -2.83 8.94
C ILE A 52 10.96 -4.14 9.58
N THR A 53 10.09 -4.89 8.89
CA THR A 53 9.55 -6.18 9.36
C THR A 53 10.40 -7.37 8.92
N ALA A 54 11.04 -7.28 7.76
CA ALA A 54 11.94 -8.29 7.22
C ALA A 54 12.92 -7.70 6.22
N ILE A 55 14.06 -8.34 6.02
CA ILE A 55 15.04 -7.99 4.99
C ILE A 55 15.01 -9.09 3.94
N THR A 56 14.71 -8.74 2.68
CA THR A 56 14.71 -9.71 1.58
C THR A 56 16.03 -9.69 0.82
N ILE A 57 16.44 -10.86 0.35
CA ILE A 57 17.46 -11.03 -0.69
C ILE A 57 16.68 -11.17 -2.00
N GLN A 58 16.49 -10.06 -2.70
CA GLN A 58 15.55 -9.98 -3.82
C GLN A 58 16.09 -9.13 -4.97
N ASN A 59 15.75 -9.52 -6.19
CA ASN A 59 16.02 -8.78 -7.42
C ASN A 59 14.82 -8.90 -8.37
N THR A 60 14.97 -8.49 -9.64
CA THR A 60 13.88 -8.53 -10.62
C THR A 60 13.47 -9.95 -11.04
N LEU A 61 14.29 -10.97 -10.76
CA LEU A 61 13.99 -12.38 -11.07
C LEU A 61 13.19 -13.07 -9.96
N GLY A 62 13.29 -12.59 -8.70
CA GLY A 62 12.52 -13.15 -7.60
C GLY A 62 13.12 -12.91 -6.22
N VAL A 63 12.51 -13.54 -5.23
CA VAL A 63 12.97 -13.56 -3.83
C VAL A 63 13.84 -14.79 -3.62
N HIS A 64 15.12 -14.57 -3.23
CA HIS A 64 16.12 -15.62 -3.00
C HIS A 64 16.28 -15.94 -1.51
N GLY A 65 15.78 -15.08 -0.63
CA GLY A 65 15.82 -15.29 0.82
C GLY A 65 15.11 -14.18 1.57
N VAL A 66 14.70 -14.49 2.80
CA VAL A 66 14.06 -13.55 3.72
C VAL A 66 14.69 -13.73 5.10
N HIS A 67 15.11 -12.62 5.70
CA HIS A 67 15.57 -12.57 7.09
C HIS A 67 14.54 -11.77 7.90
N ALA A 68 13.89 -12.45 8.85
CA ALA A 68 12.91 -11.82 9.74
C ALA A 68 13.62 -10.87 10.72
N VAL A 69 13.09 -9.70 10.95
CA VAL A 69 13.53 -8.80 12.01
C VAL A 69 12.86 -9.24 13.31
N PRO A 70 13.59 -9.30 14.46
CA PRO A 70 13.01 -9.64 15.75
C PRO A 70 11.85 -8.72 16.12
N LEU A 71 10.81 -9.27 16.76
CA LEU A 71 9.56 -8.55 17.06
C LEU A 71 9.79 -7.33 17.95
N ASP A 72 10.65 -7.46 18.96
CA ASP A 72 11.04 -6.38 19.85
C ASP A 72 11.76 -5.25 19.11
N VAL A 73 12.53 -5.56 18.07
CA VAL A 73 13.18 -4.58 17.20
C VAL A 73 12.16 -3.87 16.31
N ILE A 74 11.18 -4.59 15.75
CA ILE A 74 10.08 -4.00 14.97
C ILE A 74 9.31 -3.01 15.84
N GLU A 75 8.95 -3.43 17.05
CA GLU A 75 8.21 -2.62 18.00
C GLU A 75 9.01 -1.36 18.40
N ALA A 76 10.27 -1.52 18.74
CA ALA A 76 11.15 -0.41 19.12
C ALA A 76 11.32 0.62 18.00
N GLN A 77 11.55 0.17 16.74
CA GLN A 77 11.64 1.08 15.58
C GLN A 77 10.38 1.94 15.45
N ALA A 78 9.20 1.33 15.53
CA ALA A 78 7.95 2.06 15.36
C ALA A 78 7.71 3.06 16.51
N LYS A 79 7.91 2.63 17.76
CA LYS A 79 7.66 3.45 18.94
C LYS A 79 8.56 4.68 19.00
N VAL A 80 9.88 4.54 18.78
CA VAL A 80 10.79 5.69 18.81
C VAL A 80 10.44 6.73 17.74
N VAL A 81 9.93 6.30 16.58
CA VAL A 81 9.46 7.22 15.52
C VAL A 81 8.14 7.87 15.92
N LEU A 82 7.17 7.09 16.44
CA LEU A 82 5.86 7.61 16.84
C LEU A 82 5.99 8.62 18.00
N ASP A 83 6.87 8.36 18.96
CA ASP A 83 7.02 9.17 20.17
C ASP A 83 7.76 10.49 19.90
N ASP A 84 8.66 10.55 18.92
CA ASP A 84 9.46 11.74 18.59
C ASP A 84 8.92 12.48 17.36
N ILE A 85 8.89 11.80 16.21
CA ILE A 85 8.49 12.40 14.92
C ILE A 85 6.97 12.42 14.81
N GLY A 86 6.30 11.36 15.26
CA GLY A 86 4.88 11.08 15.04
C GLY A 86 4.58 10.63 13.61
N ALA A 87 3.31 10.34 13.34
CA ALA A 87 2.80 9.99 12.03
C ALA A 87 1.42 10.64 11.78
N ASP A 88 1.14 11.01 10.54
CA ASP A 88 -0.16 11.49 10.09
C ASP A 88 -0.92 10.39 9.32
N ALA A 89 -0.21 9.35 8.87
CA ALA A 89 -0.75 8.07 8.38
C ALA A 89 0.24 6.94 8.65
N LEU A 90 -0.27 5.72 8.79
CA LEU A 90 0.51 4.49 8.78
C LEU A 90 0.32 3.80 7.42
N LYS A 91 1.35 3.09 6.96
CA LYS A 91 1.22 2.17 5.82
C LYS A 91 1.81 0.82 6.21
N THR A 92 1.07 -0.27 5.99
CA THR A 92 1.60 -1.62 6.17
C THR A 92 1.81 -2.31 4.82
N GLY A 93 2.86 -3.14 4.72
CA GLY A 93 3.13 -3.97 3.56
C GLY A 93 3.34 -5.44 3.95
N MET A 94 4.41 -6.08 3.47
CA MET A 94 4.73 -7.46 3.80
C MET A 94 4.99 -7.64 5.30
N LEU A 95 4.22 -8.52 5.95
CA LEU A 95 4.31 -8.81 7.38
C LEU A 95 4.89 -10.20 7.70
N GLY A 96 4.77 -11.15 6.75
CA GLY A 96 5.44 -12.46 6.79
C GLY A 96 4.76 -13.50 7.70
N SER A 97 4.64 -13.27 9.00
CA SER A 97 4.13 -14.25 9.98
C SER A 97 2.98 -13.72 10.82
N VAL A 98 2.29 -14.61 11.54
CA VAL A 98 1.22 -14.28 12.49
C VAL A 98 1.71 -13.31 13.55
N GLU A 99 2.88 -13.57 14.12
CA GLU A 99 3.44 -12.78 15.22
C GLU A 99 3.76 -11.35 14.78
N VAL A 100 4.26 -11.18 13.55
CA VAL A 100 4.48 -9.83 12.97
C VAL A 100 3.15 -9.12 12.73
N VAL A 101 2.13 -9.84 12.23
CA VAL A 101 0.77 -9.26 12.06
C VAL A 101 0.22 -8.79 13.42
N GLU A 102 0.34 -9.59 14.47
CA GLU A 102 -0.09 -9.24 15.83
C GLU A 102 0.67 -8.02 16.38
N THR A 103 1.99 -7.99 16.20
CA THR A 103 2.84 -6.87 16.62
C THR A 103 2.44 -5.58 15.89
N VAL A 104 2.25 -5.65 14.56
CA VAL A 104 1.87 -4.47 13.75
C VAL A 104 0.45 -4.01 14.08
N ALA A 105 -0.49 -4.92 14.34
CA ALA A 105 -1.83 -4.55 14.80
C ALA A 105 -1.79 -3.78 16.13
N ALA A 106 -0.97 -4.23 17.09
CA ALA A 106 -0.76 -3.53 18.36
C ALA A 106 -0.10 -2.14 18.14
N LEU A 107 0.80 -2.00 17.18
CA LEU A 107 1.42 -0.72 16.82
C LEU A 107 0.43 0.25 16.17
N ILE A 108 -0.53 -0.24 15.36
CA ILE A 108 -1.62 0.59 14.84
C ILE A 108 -2.49 1.09 16.00
N ASP A 109 -2.80 0.23 16.97
CA ASP A 109 -3.57 0.63 18.17
C ASP A 109 -2.79 1.63 19.05
N TYR A 110 -1.45 1.45 19.17
CA TYR A 110 -0.57 2.39 19.88
C TYR A 110 -0.58 3.78 19.22
N ALA A 111 -0.58 3.85 17.90
CA ALA A 111 -0.68 5.09 17.12
C ALA A 111 -2.12 5.64 17.07
N SER A 112 -2.85 5.56 18.16
CA SER A 112 -4.29 5.88 18.29
C SER A 112 -4.73 7.10 17.47
N GLY A 113 -5.75 6.92 16.62
CA GLY A 113 -6.32 7.99 15.79
C GLY A 113 -5.56 8.24 14.47
N VAL A 114 -4.39 7.64 14.26
CA VAL A 114 -3.65 7.74 12.99
C VAL A 114 -4.26 6.75 11.98
N PRO A 115 -4.70 7.21 10.79
CA PRO A 115 -5.28 6.33 9.78
C PRO A 115 -4.24 5.35 9.21
N ALA A 116 -4.60 4.07 9.10
CA ALA A 116 -3.73 3.04 8.54
C ALA A 116 -4.18 2.64 7.12
N VAL A 117 -3.25 2.72 6.16
CA VAL A 117 -3.39 2.13 4.83
C VAL A 117 -2.78 0.73 4.88
N VAL A 118 -3.61 -0.29 4.73
CA VAL A 118 -3.20 -1.70 4.82
C VAL A 118 -3.11 -2.29 3.42
N ASP A 119 -1.89 -2.61 2.97
CA ASP A 119 -1.66 -3.39 1.75
C ASP A 119 -1.47 -4.85 2.18
N PRO A 120 -2.44 -5.75 1.93
CA PRO A 120 -2.43 -7.10 2.47
C PRO A 120 -1.56 -8.03 1.61
N VAL A 121 -0.27 -7.74 1.53
CA VAL A 121 0.70 -8.45 0.68
C VAL A 121 0.83 -9.90 1.09
N MET A 122 0.45 -10.83 0.21
CA MET A 122 0.50 -12.29 0.45
C MET A 122 1.53 -12.99 -0.42
N ILE A 123 1.72 -12.52 -1.66
CA ILE A 123 2.55 -13.19 -2.67
C ILE A 123 3.46 -12.15 -3.33
N ALA A 124 4.74 -12.50 -3.51
CA ALA A 124 5.68 -11.68 -4.28
C ALA A 124 5.35 -11.69 -5.77
N LYS A 125 5.77 -10.64 -6.49
CA LYS A 125 5.79 -10.68 -7.95
C LYS A 125 6.73 -11.81 -8.40
N GLY A 126 6.22 -12.82 -9.07
CA GLY A 126 6.95 -14.06 -9.38
C GLY A 126 6.43 -15.30 -8.63
N GLY A 127 5.40 -15.12 -7.79
CA GLY A 127 4.64 -16.24 -7.20
C GLY A 127 5.18 -16.80 -5.89
N SER A 128 6.30 -16.28 -5.36
CA SER A 128 6.81 -16.72 -4.05
C SER A 128 5.87 -16.28 -2.93
N PRO A 129 5.44 -17.18 -2.02
CA PRO A 129 4.62 -16.81 -0.88
C PRO A 129 5.43 -15.89 0.06
N LEU A 130 4.83 -14.77 0.48
CA LEU A 130 5.39 -13.81 1.42
C LEU A 130 4.65 -13.80 2.75
N LEU A 131 3.53 -14.51 2.83
CA LEU A 131 2.71 -14.65 4.02
C LEU A 131 2.41 -16.15 4.23
N GLU A 132 2.54 -16.61 5.47
CA GLU A 132 2.15 -17.97 5.84
C GLU A 132 0.63 -18.13 5.76
N ASP A 133 0.13 -19.32 5.39
CA ASP A 133 -1.33 -19.57 5.28
C ASP A 133 -2.10 -19.21 6.56
N ARG A 134 -1.52 -19.50 7.74
CA ARG A 134 -2.10 -19.15 9.04
C ARG A 134 -2.16 -17.64 9.25
N ALA A 135 -1.29 -16.86 8.62
CA ALA A 135 -1.24 -15.42 8.78
C ALA A 135 -2.34 -14.71 7.95
N VAL A 136 -2.91 -15.35 6.93
CA VAL A 136 -4.09 -14.81 6.21
C VAL A 136 -5.26 -14.57 7.18
N GLU A 137 -5.52 -15.54 8.07
CA GLU A 137 -6.58 -15.40 9.08
C GLU A 137 -6.24 -14.29 10.11
N ALA A 138 -4.96 -14.16 10.48
CA ALA A 138 -4.54 -13.05 11.34
C ALA A 138 -4.73 -11.69 10.66
N VAL A 139 -4.39 -11.55 9.36
CA VAL A 139 -4.65 -10.34 8.57
C VAL A 139 -6.15 -10.04 8.53
N ARG A 140 -6.99 -11.04 8.23
CA ARG A 140 -8.45 -10.90 8.21
C ARG A 140 -8.98 -10.36 9.53
N ARG A 141 -8.58 -10.97 10.64
CA ARG A 141 -9.10 -10.66 11.97
C ARG A 141 -8.53 -9.36 12.56
N LEU A 142 -7.26 -9.07 12.33
CA LEU A 142 -6.55 -8.00 13.02
C LEU A 142 -6.31 -6.77 12.17
N MET A 143 -5.99 -6.95 10.88
CA MET A 143 -5.61 -5.82 10.02
C MET A 143 -6.80 -5.21 9.29
N VAL A 144 -7.72 -6.05 8.77
CA VAL A 144 -8.91 -5.55 8.04
C VAL A 144 -9.73 -4.58 8.88
N PRO A 145 -10.10 -4.86 10.16
CA PRO A 145 -10.88 -3.91 10.96
C PRO A 145 -10.14 -2.62 11.33
N ARG A 146 -8.81 -2.60 11.23
CA ARG A 146 -7.96 -1.43 11.52
C ARG A 146 -7.67 -0.58 10.29
N ALA A 147 -8.04 -1.06 9.10
CA ALA A 147 -7.76 -0.35 7.87
C ALA A 147 -8.67 0.87 7.70
N ALA A 148 -8.08 2.07 7.65
CA ALA A 148 -8.75 3.25 7.13
C ALA A 148 -8.92 3.14 5.61
N LEU A 149 -7.94 2.50 4.94
CA LEU A 149 -8.00 2.06 3.55
C LEU A 149 -7.32 0.69 3.43
N LEU A 150 -8.02 -0.30 2.92
CA LEU A 150 -7.48 -1.61 2.55
C LEU A 150 -7.27 -1.66 1.04
N THR A 151 -6.11 -2.16 0.55
CA THR A 151 -5.77 -2.11 -0.89
C THR A 151 -5.51 -3.50 -1.48
N PRO A 152 -6.46 -4.45 -1.46
CA PRO A 152 -6.25 -5.80 -1.96
C PRO A 152 -6.30 -5.85 -3.49
N ASN A 153 -5.49 -6.73 -4.08
CA ASN A 153 -5.71 -7.22 -5.45
C ASN A 153 -6.72 -8.37 -5.45
N ALA A 154 -7.10 -8.89 -6.64
CA ALA A 154 -8.09 -9.95 -6.76
C ALA A 154 -7.70 -11.23 -5.96
N PRO A 155 -6.48 -11.81 -6.09
CA PRO A 155 -6.07 -12.96 -5.28
C PRO A 155 -6.07 -12.70 -3.77
N GLU A 156 -5.66 -11.52 -3.33
CA GLU A 156 -5.66 -11.11 -1.92
C GLU A 156 -7.10 -11.00 -1.38
N ALA A 157 -7.99 -10.41 -2.16
CA ALA A 157 -9.40 -10.31 -1.80
C ALA A 157 -10.09 -11.69 -1.75
N GLU A 158 -9.79 -12.58 -2.70
CA GLU A 158 -10.25 -13.97 -2.69
C GLU A 158 -9.79 -14.71 -1.43
N ALA A 159 -8.52 -14.59 -1.06
CA ALA A 159 -7.98 -15.21 0.15
C ALA A 159 -8.63 -14.67 1.42
N LEU A 160 -8.92 -13.37 1.49
CA LEU A 160 -9.54 -12.74 2.65
C LEU A 160 -11.05 -13.02 2.76
N THR A 161 -11.77 -13.14 1.63
CA THR A 161 -13.24 -13.21 1.63
C THR A 161 -13.78 -14.61 1.32
N GLY A 162 -13.02 -15.44 0.62
CA GLY A 162 -13.48 -16.71 0.05
C GLY A 162 -14.37 -16.54 -1.20
N LEU A 163 -14.47 -15.31 -1.73
CA LEU A 163 -15.29 -14.98 -2.90
C LEU A 163 -14.40 -14.90 -4.16
N THR A 164 -14.89 -15.38 -5.29
CA THR A 164 -14.19 -15.28 -6.59
C THR A 164 -14.26 -13.84 -7.13
N VAL A 165 -13.11 -13.33 -7.61
CA VAL A 165 -12.93 -11.97 -8.14
C VAL A 165 -12.43 -12.04 -9.58
N ALA A 166 -13.32 -12.40 -10.51
CA ALA A 166 -12.99 -12.55 -11.94
C ALA A 166 -13.36 -11.33 -12.80
N ASP A 167 -14.18 -10.43 -12.27
CA ASP A 167 -14.75 -9.27 -12.95
C ASP A 167 -15.06 -8.14 -11.96
N LEU A 168 -15.62 -7.04 -12.46
CA LEU A 168 -16.01 -5.88 -11.65
C LEU A 168 -17.07 -6.22 -10.59
N ASP A 169 -18.02 -7.11 -10.92
CA ASP A 169 -19.03 -7.52 -9.95
C ASP A 169 -18.43 -8.39 -8.83
N GLY A 170 -17.44 -9.22 -9.16
CA GLY A 170 -16.63 -9.95 -8.17
C GLY A 170 -15.84 -9.00 -7.28
N GLN A 171 -15.21 -7.97 -7.85
CA GLN A 171 -14.54 -6.92 -7.07
C GLN A 171 -15.51 -6.23 -6.11
N ARG A 172 -16.70 -5.86 -6.58
CA ARG A 172 -17.73 -5.20 -5.75
C ARG A 172 -18.17 -6.09 -4.59
N ARG A 173 -18.54 -7.35 -4.87
CA ARG A 173 -18.95 -8.30 -3.80
C ARG A 173 -17.85 -8.53 -2.77
N ALA A 174 -16.60 -8.72 -3.21
CA ALA A 174 -15.48 -8.91 -2.30
C ALA A 174 -15.17 -7.65 -1.48
N GLY A 175 -15.20 -6.47 -2.10
CA GLY A 175 -15.01 -5.20 -1.43
C GLY A 175 -16.08 -4.93 -0.37
N GLU A 176 -17.35 -5.18 -0.67
CA GLU A 176 -18.45 -5.08 0.31
C GLU A 176 -18.28 -6.07 1.47
N ALA A 177 -17.79 -7.28 1.20
CA ALA A 177 -17.49 -8.24 2.27
C ALA A 177 -16.37 -7.73 3.18
N LEU A 178 -15.33 -7.12 2.63
CA LEU A 178 -14.23 -6.52 3.41
C LEU A 178 -14.70 -5.30 4.23
N LEU A 179 -15.60 -4.47 3.69
CA LEU A 179 -16.26 -3.41 4.47
C LEU A 179 -17.06 -3.98 5.65
N LYS A 180 -17.82 -5.06 5.43
CA LYS A 180 -18.56 -5.76 6.51
C LYS A 180 -17.64 -6.40 7.56
N MET A 181 -16.40 -6.75 7.19
CA MET A 181 -15.37 -7.22 8.12
C MET A 181 -14.73 -6.08 8.93
N GLY A 182 -15.08 -4.81 8.66
CA GLY A 182 -14.68 -3.66 9.44
C GLY A 182 -13.70 -2.69 8.78
N ALA A 183 -13.26 -2.93 7.55
CA ALA A 183 -12.49 -1.92 6.80
C ALA A 183 -13.35 -0.66 6.59
N ARG A 184 -12.77 0.54 6.76
CA ARG A 184 -13.52 1.80 6.55
C ARG A 184 -13.67 2.13 5.06
N ALA A 185 -12.69 1.76 4.26
CA ALA A 185 -12.70 1.85 2.80
C ALA A 185 -11.86 0.73 2.20
N VAL A 186 -12.19 0.32 0.97
CA VAL A 186 -11.47 -0.72 0.24
C VAL A 186 -11.19 -0.22 -1.18
N LEU A 187 -9.91 -0.25 -1.58
CA LEU A 187 -9.49 -0.03 -2.96
C LEU A 187 -9.16 -1.39 -3.59
N MET A 188 -10.13 -1.96 -4.29
CA MET A 188 -9.96 -3.21 -5.05
C MET A 188 -9.10 -2.95 -6.28
N LYS A 189 -7.91 -3.56 -6.37
CA LYS A 189 -6.98 -3.41 -7.50
C LYS A 189 -7.35 -4.36 -8.64
N GLY A 190 -7.68 -3.83 -9.83
CA GLY A 190 -8.12 -4.60 -10.99
C GLY A 190 -7.01 -5.15 -11.89
N GLY A 191 -5.75 -4.86 -11.58
CA GLY A 191 -4.63 -5.27 -12.45
C GLY A 191 -4.51 -6.77 -12.73
N HIS A 192 -5.09 -7.63 -11.88
CA HIS A 192 -5.14 -9.09 -12.05
C HIS A 192 -6.42 -9.58 -12.75
N VAL A 193 -7.42 -8.73 -12.93
CA VAL A 193 -8.63 -9.06 -13.68
C VAL A 193 -8.31 -8.96 -15.18
N PRO A 194 -8.63 -9.97 -16.00
CA PRO A 194 -8.36 -9.94 -17.44
C PRO A 194 -9.10 -8.80 -18.16
N GLY A 195 -8.53 -8.29 -19.25
CA GLY A 195 -9.14 -7.28 -20.11
C GLY A 195 -8.14 -6.21 -20.56
N GLU A 196 -8.53 -5.44 -21.58
CA GLU A 196 -7.74 -4.31 -22.11
C GLU A 196 -7.78 -3.11 -21.16
N THR A 197 -8.84 -2.99 -20.37
CA THR A 197 -9.04 -1.95 -19.35
C THR A 197 -8.70 -2.51 -17.97
N VAL A 198 -7.93 -1.78 -17.20
CA VAL A 198 -7.75 -2.02 -15.76
C VAL A 198 -8.78 -1.19 -15.02
N VAL A 199 -9.58 -1.82 -14.19
CA VAL A 199 -10.62 -1.17 -13.39
C VAL A 199 -10.31 -1.35 -11.92
N ASP A 200 -9.93 -0.27 -11.24
CA ASP A 200 -9.79 -0.24 -9.79
C ASP A 200 -11.07 0.34 -9.18
N LEU A 201 -11.51 -0.23 -8.06
CA LEU A 201 -12.78 0.12 -7.44
C LEU A 201 -12.56 0.58 -6.00
N LEU A 202 -12.81 1.86 -5.72
CA LEU A 202 -12.83 2.39 -4.36
C LEU A 202 -14.25 2.28 -3.81
N LEU A 203 -14.39 1.55 -2.71
CA LEU A 203 -15.64 1.34 -1.98
C LEU A 203 -15.54 1.93 -0.58
N THR A 204 -16.59 2.62 -0.18
CA THR A 204 -16.86 3.06 1.20
C THR A 204 -18.24 2.56 1.64
N ALA A 205 -18.63 2.83 2.87
CA ALA A 205 -19.98 2.46 3.34
C ALA A 205 -21.12 3.12 2.53
N ASN A 206 -20.86 4.28 1.89
CA ASN A 206 -21.88 5.09 1.26
C ASN A 206 -21.65 5.35 -0.24
N ASP A 207 -20.44 5.16 -0.73
CA ASP A 207 -20.03 5.58 -2.07
C ASP A 207 -19.16 4.54 -2.77
N GLU A 208 -19.26 4.52 -4.09
CA GLU A 208 -18.42 3.77 -5.00
C GLU A 208 -17.75 4.73 -6.00
N THR A 209 -16.45 4.57 -6.24
CA THR A 209 -15.72 5.29 -7.29
C THR A 209 -14.98 4.29 -8.16
N VAL A 210 -15.25 4.33 -9.46
CA VAL A 210 -14.57 3.50 -10.46
C VAL A 210 -13.43 4.31 -11.07
N LEU A 211 -12.22 3.72 -11.13
CA LEU A 211 -11.03 4.28 -11.74
C LEU A 211 -10.62 3.36 -12.90
N GLU A 212 -10.61 3.89 -14.12
CA GLU A 212 -10.35 3.11 -15.32
C GLU A 212 -9.12 3.62 -16.07
N SER A 213 -8.30 2.70 -16.57
CA SER A 213 -7.20 3.01 -17.49
C SER A 213 -6.99 1.90 -18.51
N GLU A 214 -6.40 2.25 -19.63
CA GLU A 214 -5.86 1.26 -20.56
C GLU A 214 -4.77 0.44 -19.88
N ARG A 215 -4.75 -0.86 -20.13
CA ARG A 215 -3.70 -1.75 -19.64
C ARG A 215 -2.39 -1.44 -20.37
N VAL A 216 -1.37 -1.15 -19.58
CA VAL A 216 -0.02 -0.97 -20.12
C VAL A 216 0.62 -2.35 -20.27
N GLU A 217 0.91 -2.73 -21.51
CA GLU A 217 1.61 -3.97 -21.85
C GLU A 217 3.09 -3.88 -21.47
N THR A 218 3.40 -4.29 -20.25
CA THR A 218 4.76 -4.28 -19.72
C THR A 218 4.96 -5.38 -18.66
N ARG A 219 6.18 -5.92 -18.62
CA ARG A 219 6.61 -6.79 -17.51
C ARG A 219 7.11 -6.01 -16.29
N HIS A 220 7.37 -4.71 -16.44
CA HIS A 220 7.98 -3.86 -15.41
C HIS A 220 6.91 -3.29 -14.46
N THR A 221 6.32 -4.17 -13.66
CA THR A 221 5.23 -3.84 -12.72
C THR A 221 5.59 -4.19 -11.27
N HIS A 222 6.89 -4.44 -10.99
CA HIS A 222 7.31 -4.78 -9.63
C HIS A 222 7.14 -3.59 -8.68
N GLY A 223 6.45 -3.82 -7.56
CA GLY A 223 6.16 -2.81 -6.55
C GLY A 223 4.95 -1.92 -6.83
N THR A 224 4.13 -2.18 -7.87
CA THR A 224 2.92 -1.40 -8.17
C THR A 224 1.98 -1.30 -6.95
N GLY A 225 1.69 -2.42 -6.25
CA GLY A 225 0.82 -2.43 -5.07
C GLY A 225 1.39 -1.59 -3.93
N CYS A 226 2.66 -1.84 -3.57
CA CYS A 226 3.36 -1.07 -2.53
C CYS A 226 3.35 0.43 -2.84
N THR A 227 3.66 0.80 -4.08
CA THR A 227 3.67 2.20 -4.54
C THR A 227 2.30 2.84 -4.42
N LEU A 228 1.23 2.15 -4.86
CA LEU A 228 -0.14 2.67 -4.78
C LEU A 228 -0.58 2.90 -3.33
N ALA A 229 -0.39 1.91 -2.46
CA ALA A 229 -0.74 2.01 -1.05
C ALA A 229 0.00 3.16 -0.35
N SER A 230 1.30 3.32 -0.63
CA SER A 230 2.12 4.39 -0.04
C SER A 230 1.79 5.76 -0.62
N ALA A 231 1.44 5.85 -1.90
CA ALA A 231 0.93 7.07 -2.51
C ALA A 231 -0.42 7.51 -1.89
N CYS A 232 -1.33 6.56 -1.66
CA CYS A 232 -2.58 6.83 -0.91
C CYS A 232 -2.28 7.32 0.51
N ALA A 233 -1.35 6.66 1.21
CA ALA A 233 -0.95 7.06 2.56
C ALA A 233 -0.36 8.48 2.59
N ALA A 234 0.43 8.85 1.58
CA ALA A 234 0.96 10.21 1.46
C ALA A 234 -0.15 11.26 1.28
N GLY A 235 -1.16 10.98 0.45
CA GLY A 235 -2.33 11.84 0.27
C GLY A 235 -3.14 11.99 1.56
N ILE A 236 -3.43 10.88 2.24
CA ILE A 236 -4.15 10.85 3.52
C ILE A 236 -3.36 11.61 4.60
N ALA A 237 -2.04 11.42 4.69
CA ALA A 237 -1.18 12.11 5.64
C ALA A 237 -1.14 13.63 5.43
N LYS A 238 -1.31 14.10 4.19
CA LYS A 238 -1.47 15.53 3.86
C LYS A 238 -2.85 16.09 4.21
N GLY A 239 -3.80 15.24 4.59
CA GLY A 239 -5.18 15.61 4.91
C GLY A 239 -6.11 15.71 3.71
N LEU A 240 -5.75 15.11 2.57
CA LEU A 240 -6.63 15.06 1.40
C LEU A 240 -7.87 14.18 1.69
N PRO A 241 -9.04 14.53 1.16
CA PRO A 241 -10.19 13.63 1.13
C PRO A 241 -9.82 12.29 0.47
N LEU A 242 -10.34 11.17 0.99
CA LEU A 242 -9.95 9.84 0.55
C LEU A 242 -10.08 9.63 -0.99
N PRO A 243 -11.18 10.02 -1.66
CA PRO A 243 -11.28 9.85 -3.11
C PRO A 243 -10.19 10.64 -3.87
N VAL A 244 -9.82 11.83 -3.38
CA VAL A 244 -8.77 12.66 -3.98
C VAL A 244 -7.40 12.01 -3.78
N ALA A 245 -7.09 11.55 -2.55
CA ALA A 245 -5.84 10.86 -2.24
C ALA A 245 -5.66 9.60 -3.11
N VAL A 246 -6.75 8.83 -3.31
CA VAL A 246 -6.74 7.63 -4.17
C VAL A 246 -6.57 8.00 -5.64
N ALA A 247 -7.28 9.00 -6.15
CA ALA A 247 -7.18 9.43 -7.55
C ALA A 247 -5.77 9.95 -7.90
N GLU A 248 -5.16 10.78 -7.01
CA GLU A 248 -3.77 11.25 -7.19
C GLU A 248 -2.77 10.09 -7.16
N ALA A 249 -2.93 9.16 -6.21
CA ALA A 249 -2.08 7.98 -6.09
C ALA A 249 -2.17 7.09 -7.34
N TRP A 250 -3.38 6.88 -7.82
CA TRP A 250 -3.66 6.08 -9.00
C TRP A 250 -3.03 6.70 -10.27
N ALA A 251 -3.20 7.99 -10.49
CA ALA A 251 -2.58 8.72 -11.60
C ALA A 251 -1.04 8.67 -11.53
N TYR A 252 -0.47 8.84 -10.34
CA TYR A 252 0.97 8.74 -10.11
C TYR A 252 1.50 7.36 -10.51
N VAL A 253 0.84 6.28 -10.07
CA VAL A 253 1.26 4.91 -10.37
C VAL A 253 1.10 4.57 -11.85
N ALA A 254 0.01 4.98 -12.48
CA ALA A 254 -0.21 4.74 -13.92
C ALA A 254 0.93 5.32 -14.76
N GLU A 255 1.37 6.54 -14.45
CA GLU A 255 2.48 7.18 -15.15
C GLU A 255 3.84 6.53 -14.81
N ALA A 256 4.05 6.15 -13.56
CA ALA A 256 5.26 5.43 -13.13
C ALA A 256 5.42 4.07 -13.84
N ILE A 257 4.31 3.39 -14.16
CA ILE A 257 4.31 2.16 -14.97
C ILE A 257 4.67 2.47 -16.42
N ARG A 258 4.06 3.49 -17.04
CA ARG A 258 4.33 3.87 -18.45
C ARG A 258 5.79 4.24 -18.67
N ARG A 259 6.42 4.86 -17.66
CA ARG A 259 7.84 5.31 -17.70
C ARG A 259 8.81 4.33 -17.05
N ALA A 260 8.39 3.10 -16.78
CA ALA A 260 9.26 2.10 -16.16
C ALA A 260 10.61 2.00 -16.90
N PRO A 261 11.76 2.08 -16.20
CA PRO A 261 13.08 2.25 -16.83
C PRO A 261 13.63 0.98 -17.47
N GLY A 262 12.91 -0.13 -17.42
CA GLY A 262 13.33 -1.39 -18.05
C GLY A 262 14.50 -2.09 -17.36
N LEU A 263 14.76 -1.82 -16.08
CA LEU A 263 15.88 -2.38 -15.33
C LEU A 263 15.67 -3.86 -15.01
N GLY A 264 16.76 -4.63 -15.09
CA GLY A 264 16.79 -6.04 -14.74
C GLY A 264 16.24 -6.96 -15.84
N GLN A 265 16.41 -8.27 -15.63
CA GLN A 265 16.05 -9.31 -16.62
C GLN A 265 14.65 -9.90 -16.40
N GLY A 266 14.06 -9.66 -15.22
CA GLY A 266 12.73 -10.12 -14.84
C GLY A 266 11.71 -8.98 -14.76
N HIS A 267 10.88 -9.00 -13.68
CA HIS A 267 9.93 -7.94 -13.40
C HIS A 267 10.65 -6.69 -12.86
N GLY A 268 10.87 -5.70 -13.71
CA GLY A 268 11.57 -4.47 -13.32
C GLY A 268 10.71 -3.51 -12.51
N PRO A 269 11.36 -2.51 -11.85
CA PRO A 269 10.68 -1.51 -11.03
C PRO A 269 9.98 -0.44 -11.89
N LEU A 270 9.10 0.31 -11.22
CA LEU A 270 8.46 1.52 -11.75
C LEU A 270 9.44 2.70 -11.79
N ASP A 271 9.14 3.75 -12.57
CA ASP A 271 9.82 5.04 -12.48
C ASP A 271 9.17 5.93 -11.42
N HIS A 272 9.55 5.75 -10.16
CA HIS A 272 9.03 6.55 -9.05
C HIS A 272 9.39 8.04 -9.17
N ALA A 273 10.49 8.37 -9.87
CA ALA A 273 11.03 9.72 -9.94
C ALA A 273 10.51 10.53 -11.14
N TRP A 274 9.55 10.01 -11.89
CA TRP A 274 9.01 10.67 -13.08
C TRP A 274 8.52 12.13 -12.85
N PRO A 275 7.98 12.52 -11.66
CA PRO A 275 7.50 13.89 -11.47
C PRO A 275 8.61 14.96 -11.43
N VAL A 276 9.86 14.55 -11.25
CA VAL A 276 11.03 15.47 -11.15
C VAL A 276 12.00 15.36 -12.32
N ARG A 277 11.59 14.68 -13.40
CA ARG A 277 12.36 14.51 -14.64
C ARG A 277 11.75 15.26 -15.82
#